data_7972fe4d6807e1eef6670fc7f4b19ea4
#
_entry.id   7972fe4d6807e1eef6670fc7f4b19ea4
#
_cell.length_a   1.000
_cell.length_b   1.000
_cell.length_c   1.000
_cell.angle_alpha   90.00
_cell.angle_beta   90.00
_cell.angle_gamma   90.00
#
_symmetry.space_group_name_H-M   'P 1'
#
loop_
_entity.id
_entity.type
_entity.pdbx_description
1 polymer ?
#
loop_
_entity_poly.entity_id
_entity_poly.type
_entity_poly.pdbx_seq_one_letter_code
_entity_poly.pdbx_strand_id
1 'polypeptide(L)'
;MMKALEPSSPSMQHFGAAALERYGAAGLSGQALARYCADSRQFDARFPLWPRHFEHILVNHIFYEDFPFTDDRVSFSGEFLAFCGVYALLRLLSVAYMTRHEGDDDLADVLAGAFRLIEHTRFYYNADRLMSAEGLNHEEGLYALLAL
;
A
#
# COMPACT_ATOMS: atom_id res chain seq x y z
N MET A 1 -1.09 -27.34 10.18
CA MET A 1 -0.47 -27.50 8.86
C MET A 1 -0.46 -26.12 8.20
N MET A 2 0.64 -25.38 8.34
CA MET A 2 0.79 -24.05 7.78
C MET A 2 0.90 -24.20 6.25
N LYS A 3 -0.15 -23.75 5.53
CA LYS A 3 -0.02 -23.57 4.09
C LYS A 3 1.02 -22.47 3.88
N ALA A 4 2.16 -22.83 3.32
CA ALA A 4 3.18 -21.88 2.92
C ALA A 4 2.51 -20.79 2.09
N LEU A 5 2.78 -19.54 2.42
CA LEU A 5 2.45 -18.40 1.58
C LEU A 5 3.01 -18.70 0.19
N GLU A 6 2.15 -18.76 -0.81
CA GLU A 6 2.61 -18.84 -2.19
C GLU A 6 3.59 -17.70 -2.42
N PRO A 7 4.72 -17.94 -3.09
CA PRO A 7 5.69 -16.90 -3.31
C PRO A 7 5.00 -15.74 -4.05
N SER A 8 5.02 -14.57 -3.43
CA SER A 8 4.56 -13.33 -4.06
C SER A 8 5.17 -13.23 -5.47
N SER A 9 4.39 -12.74 -6.44
CA SER A 9 4.87 -12.66 -7.83
C SER A 9 6.25 -11.99 -7.88
N PRO A 10 7.13 -12.36 -8.84
CA PRO A 10 8.46 -11.74 -8.97
C PRO A 10 8.40 -10.21 -9.01
N SER A 11 7.36 -9.64 -9.60
CA SER A 11 7.13 -8.21 -9.67
C SER A 11 6.93 -7.58 -8.29
N MET A 12 6.16 -8.23 -7.41
CA MET A 12 5.91 -7.71 -6.05
C MET A 12 7.14 -7.79 -5.16
N GLN A 13 7.94 -8.84 -5.30
CA GLN A 13 9.23 -8.92 -4.60
C GLN A 13 10.13 -7.75 -5.01
N HIS A 14 10.10 -7.38 -6.28
CA HIS A 14 10.87 -6.27 -6.81
C HIS A 14 10.43 -4.91 -6.24
N PHE A 15 9.13 -4.61 -6.23
CA PHE A 15 8.60 -3.36 -5.69
C PHE A 15 8.77 -3.26 -4.17
N GLY A 16 8.51 -4.34 -3.45
CA GLY A 16 8.75 -4.42 -2.01
C GLY A 16 10.23 -4.27 -1.65
N ALA A 17 11.13 -4.90 -2.41
CA ALA A 17 12.57 -4.76 -2.23
C ALA A 17 13.02 -3.30 -2.42
N ALA A 18 12.49 -2.59 -3.41
CA ALA A 18 12.80 -1.17 -3.63
C ALA A 18 12.41 -0.31 -2.42
N ALA A 19 11.25 -0.55 -1.82
CA ALA A 19 10.81 0.18 -0.62
C ALA A 19 11.69 -0.16 0.59
N LEU A 20 12.01 -1.44 0.82
CA LEU A 20 12.87 -1.87 1.91
C LEU A 20 14.30 -1.32 1.77
N GLU A 21 14.86 -1.35 0.57
CA GLU A 21 16.18 -0.78 0.28
C GLU A 21 16.20 0.73 0.51
N ARG A 22 15.15 1.43 0.10
CA ARG A 22 15.07 2.89 0.18
C ARG A 22 14.88 3.40 1.61
N TYR A 23 13.99 2.75 2.38
CA TYR A 23 13.56 3.25 3.69
C TYR A 23 14.01 2.37 4.85
N GLY A 24 14.58 1.20 4.58
CA GLY A 24 15.11 0.28 5.58
C GLY A 24 14.10 -0.76 6.06
N ALA A 25 14.66 -1.94 6.40
CA ALA A 25 13.86 -3.08 6.87
C ALA A 25 13.56 -3.04 8.38
N ALA A 26 14.21 -2.16 9.14
CA ALA A 26 14.20 -2.15 10.60
C ALA A 26 13.25 -1.10 11.23
N GLY A 27 12.22 -0.70 10.50
CA GLY A 27 11.26 0.30 10.96
C GLY A 27 11.62 1.74 10.56
N LEU A 28 10.63 2.61 10.64
CA LEU A 28 10.75 4.02 10.26
C LEU A 28 11.56 4.78 11.33
N SER A 29 12.86 4.85 11.14
CA SER A 29 13.66 5.86 11.86
C SER A 29 13.24 7.26 11.41
N GLY A 30 13.43 8.29 12.23
CA GLY A 30 13.15 9.67 11.83
C GLY A 30 13.83 10.07 10.52
N GLN A 31 14.96 9.46 10.20
CA GLN A 31 15.71 9.67 8.97
C GLN A 31 15.02 9.02 7.75
N ALA A 32 14.44 7.82 7.92
CA ALA A 32 13.68 7.14 6.87
C ALA A 32 12.39 7.92 6.55
N LEU A 33 11.71 8.43 7.57
CA LEU A 33 10.52 9.27 7.40
C LEU A 33 10.85 10.58 6.66
N ALA A 34 11.91 11.28 7.05
CA ALA A 34 12.34 12.50 6.36
C ALA A 34 12.68 12.23 4.87
N ARG A 35 13.30 11.09 4.58
CA ARG A 35 13.58 10.64 3.21
C ARG A 35 12.29 10.37 2.44
N TYR A 36 11.36 9.63 3.03
CA TYR A 36 10.06 9.37 2.42
C TYR A 36 9.32 10.66 2.09
N CYS A 37 9.27 11.62 3.02
CA CYS A 37 8.62 12.91 2.79
C CYS A 37 9.27 13.71 1.64
N ALA A 38 10.58 13.62 1.47
CA ALA A 38 11.29 14.25 0.35
C ALA A 38 10.96 13.58 -0.98
N ASP A 39 11.01 12.25 -1.02
CA ASP A 39 10.71 11.44 -2.21
C ASP A 39 9.22 11.61 -2.62
N SER A 40 8.31 11.67 -1.66
CA SER A 40 6.87 11.88 -1.87
C SER A 40 6.61 13.22 -2.58
N ARG A 41 7.25 14.30 -2.13
CA ARG A 41 7.12 15.61 -2.79
C ARG A 41 7.66 15.59 -4.23
N GLN A 42 8.77 14.90 -4.47
CA GLN A 42 9.32 14.75 -5.83
C GLN A 42 8.38 13.93 -6.72
N PHE A 43 7.81 12.85 -6.18
CA PHE A 43 6.82 12.04 -6.86
C PHE A 43 5.59 12.87 -7.25
N ASP A 44 5.04 13.66 -6.33
CA ASP A 44 3.88 14.52 -6.58
C ASP A 44 4.16 15.54 -7.69
N ALA A 45 5.34 16.12 -7.70
CA ALA A 45 5.74 17.10 -8.72
C ALA A 45 5.93 16.45 -10.10
N ARG A 46 6.44 15.20 -10.15
CA ARG A 46 6.71 14.48 -11.42
C ARG A 46 5.46 13.84 -12.00
N PHE A 47 4.58 13.33 -11.17
CA PHE A 47 3.38 12.60 -11.59
C PHE A 47 2.10 13.31 -11.11
N PRO A 48 1.78 14.52 -11.59
CA PRO A 48 0.67 15.32 -11.07
C PRO A 48 -0.70 14.65 -11.23
N LEU A 49 -0.82 13.63 -12.07
CA LEU A 49 -2.04 12.85 -12.28
C LEU A 49 -2.14 11.61 -11.38
N TRP A 50 -1.16 11.34 -10.52
CA TRP A 50 -1.19 10.19 -9.63
C TRP A 50 -2.47 10.09 -8.78
N PRO A 51 -3.05 11.19 -8.25
CA PRO A 51 -4.28 11.09 -7.45
C PRO A 51 -5.43 10.50 -8.25
N ARG A 52 -5.54 10.85 -9.53
CA ARG A 52 -6.57 10.30 -10.43
C ARG A 52 -6.36 8.81 -10.71
N HIS A 53 -5.11 8.36 -10.87
CA HIS A 53 -4.82 6.94 -11.04
C HIS A 53 -5.18 6.15 -9.79
N PHE A 54 -4.85 6.66 -8.62
CA PHE A 54 -5.18 6.03 -7.34
C PHE A 54 -6.69 6.01 -7.10
N GLU A 55 -7.38 7.12 -7.36
CA GLU A 55 -8.84 7.18 -7.31
C GLU A 55 -9.49 6.08 -8.16
N HIS A 56 -9.09 5.94 -9.41
CA HIS A 56 -9.62 4.92 -10.30
C HIS A 56 -9.38 3.50 -9.76
N ILE A 57 -8.19 3.21 -9.25
CA ILE A 57 -7.86 1.90 -8.68
C ILE A 57 -8.69 1.63 -7.42
N LEU A 58 -8.77 2.59 -6.52
CA LEU A 58 -9.51 2.43 -5.26
C LEU A 58 -11.02 2.31 -5.51
N VAL A 59 -11.58 3.07 -6.45
CA VAL A 59 -12.98 2.93 -6.85
C VAL A 59 -13.25 1.55 -7.46
N ASN A 60 -12.39 1.08 -8.37
CA ASN A 60 -12.51 -0.26 -8.93
C ASN A 60 -12.41 -1.34 -7.83
N HIS A 61 -11.52 -1.15 -6.87
CA HIS A 61 -11.36 -2.06 -5.75
C HIS A 61 -12.62 -2.14 -4.87
N ILE A 62 -13.26 -1.01 -4.58
CA ILE A 62 -14.54 -0.96 -3.85
C ILE A 62 -15.60 -1.83 -4.55
N PHE A 63 -15.71 -1.72 -5.87
CA PHE A 63 -16.72 -2.46 -6.64
C PHE A 63 -16.36 -3.94 -6.84
N TYR A 64 -15.07 -4.24 -7.00
CA TYR A 64 -14.61 -5.61 -7.25
C TYR A 64 -14.68 -6.48 -5.98
N GLU A 65 -14.35 -5.92 -4.84
CA GLU A 65 -14.29 -6.63 -3.55
C GLU A 65 -15.60 -6.55 -2.75
N ASP A 66 -16.66 -5.97 -3.32
CA ASP A 66 -17.92 -5.75 -2.60
C ASP A 66 -17.73 -5.00 -1.25
N PHE A 67 -16.76 -4.09 -1.19
CA PHE A 67 -16.54 -3.30 0.02
C PHE A 67 -17.84 -2.58 0.47
N PRO A 68 -18.23 -2.63 1.74
CA PRO A 68 -17.45 -3.07 2.92
C PRO A 68 -17.78 -4.50 3.39
N PHE A 69 -18.15 -5.39 2.52
CA PHE A 69 -18.57 -6.76 2.86
C PHE A 69 -17.58 -7.82 2.33
N THR A 70 -16.30 -7.46 2.30
CA THR A 70 -15.23 -8.28 1.71
C THR A 70 -14.95 -9.56 2.49
N ASP A 71 -14.97 -9.50 3.81
CA ASP A 71 -14.68 -10.65 4.69
C ASP A 71 -15.55 -10.63 5.95
N ASP A 72 -16.46 -11.58 6.10
CA ASP A 72 -17.36 -11.71 7.27
C ASP A 72 -16.65 -11.80 8.62
N ARG A 73 -15.34 -12.03 8.63
CA ARG A 73 -14.51 -12.12 9.85
C ARG A 73 -13.91 -10.78 10.26
N VAL A 74 -14.08 -9.76 9.45
CA VAL A 74 -13.55 -8.42 9.70
C VAL A 74 -14.71 -7.47 9.96
N SER A 75 -14.58 -6.61 10.96
CA SER A 75 -15.59 -5.59 11.22
C SER A 75 -15.57 -4.50 10.15
N PHE A 76 -16.66 -3.78 9.96
CA PHE A 76 -16.72 -2.63 9.06
C PHE A 76 -15.55 -1.64 9.26
N SER A 77 -15.25 -1.32 10.53
CA SER A 77 -14.12 -0.44 10.85
C SER A 77 -12.77 -1.07 10.49
N GLY A 78 -12.64 -2.38 10.65
CA GLY A 78 -11.45 -3.13 10.25
C GLY A 78 -11.28 -3.15 8.73
N GLU A 79 -12.36 -3.36 7.98
CA GLU A 79 -12.32 -3.28 6.51
C GLU A 79 -11.98 -1.87 6.02
N PHE A 80 -12.55 -0.84 6.64
CA PHE A 80 -12.22 0.54 6.29
C PHE A 80 -10.75 0.87 6.59
N LEU A 81 -10.23 0.43 7.73
CA LEU A 81 -8.82 0.58 8.07
C LEU A 81 -7.92 -0.17 7.07
N ALA A 82 -8.29 -1.39 6.70
CA ALA A 82 -7.57 -2.16 5.70
C ALA A 82 -7.60 -1.50 4.32
N PHE A 83 -8.73 -0.90 3.94
CA PHE A 83 -8.85 -0.12 2.70
C PHE A 83 -7.93 1.10 2.70
N CYS A 84 -7.81 1.80 3.82
CA CYS A 84 -6.80 2.87 3.97
C CYS A 84 -5.37 2.31 3.89
N GLY A 85 -5.15 1.09 4.37
CA GLY A 85 -3.89 0.35 4.20
C GLY A 85 -3.57 0.05 2.73
N VAL A 86 -4.58 -0.22 1.89
CA VAL A 86 -4.41 -0.34 0.42
C VAL A 86 -3.83 0.96 -0.15
N TYR A 87 -4.43 2.10 0.18
CA TYR A 87 -3.92 3.41 -0.25
C TYR A 87 -2.48 3.64 0.18
N ALA A 88 -2.18 3.43 1.47
CA ALA A 88 -0.86 3.64 2.03
C ALA A 88 0.20 2.72 1.38
N LEU A 89 -0.16 1.45 1.12
CA LEU A 89 0.72 0.51 0.42
C LEU A 89 1.00 0.94 -1.02
N LEU A 90 -0.05 1.29 -1.78
CA LEU A 90 0.10 1.80 -3.14
C LEU A 90 1.00 3.03 -3.17
N ARG A 91 0.79 3.96 -2.25
CA ARG A 91 1.57 5.19 -2.14
C ARG A 91 3.05 4.89 -1.84
N LEU A 92 3.32 4.08 -0.82
CA LEU A 92 4.66 3.73 -0.41
C LEU A 92 5.45 3.04 -1.53
N LEU A 93 4.86 2.05 -2.19
CA LEU A 93 5.51 1.30 -3.27
C LEU A 93 5.76 2.19 -4.49
N SER A 94 4.78 3.00 -4.87
CA SER A 94 4.91 3.93 -6.00
C SER A 94 6.02 4.95 -5.76
N VAL A 95 6.00 5.63 -4.62
CA VAL A 95 7.02 6.62 -4.26
C VAL A 95 8.41 5.97 -4.24
N ALA A 96 8.57 4.82 -3.58
CA ALA A 96 9.86 4.14 -3.49
C ALA A 96 10.42 3.75 -4.86
N TYR A 97 9.59 3.10 -5.68
CA TYR A 97 10.00 2.58 -6.98
C TYR A 97 10.32 3.71 -7.96
N MET A 98 9.48 4.74 -7.99
CA MET A 98 9.64 5.87 -8.91
C MET A 98 10.80 6.81 -8.55
N THR A 99 11.54 6.57 -7.45
CA THR A 99 12.81 7.27 -7.20
C THR A 99 13.89 6.92 -8.22
N ARG A 100 13.79 5.76 -8.88
CA ARG A 100 14.76 5.23 -9.86
C ARG A 100 14.18 5.04 -11.26
N HIS A 101 12.89 5.28 -11.43
CA HIS A 101 12.15 5.08 -12.68
C HIS A 101 11.42 6.36 -13.04
N GLU A 102 11.21 6.61 -14.34
CA GLU A 102 10.74 7.92 -14.79
C GLU A 102 9.51 7.84 -15.71
N GLY A 103 9.18 6.66 -16.21
CA GLY A 103 8.09 6.46 -17.16
C GLY A 103 6.72 6.35 -16.49
N ASP A 104 5.69 6.81 -17.18
CA ASP A 104 4.29 6.56 -16.77
C ASP A 104 3.96 5.06 -16.79
N ASP A 105 4.58 4.30 -17.70
CA ASP A 105 4.45 2.85 -17.79
C ASP A 105 5.02 2.17 -16.53
N ASP A 106 6.14 2.67 -15.98
CA ASP A 106 6.70 2.16 -14.73
C ASP A 106 5.73 2.35 -13.56
N LEU A 107 5.05 3.49 -13.49
CA LEU A 107 4.01 3.75 -12.48
C LEU A 107 2.82 2.81 -12.65
N ALA A 108 2.38 2.59 -13.89
CA ALA A 108 1.29 1.65 -14.18
C ALA A 108 1.65 0.22 -13.77
N ASP A 109 2.89 -0.22 -13.97
CA ASP A 109 3.38 -1.54 -13.56
C ASP A 109 3.39 -1.72 -12.05
N VAL A 110 3.84 -0.72 -11.28
CA VAL A 110 3.77 -0.74 -9.81
C VAL A 110 2.34 -0.86 -9.34
N LEU A 111 1.44 -0.05 -9.87
CA LEU A 111 0.03 -0.03 -9.48
C LEU A 111 -0.64 -1.37 -9.80
N ALA A 112 -0.42 -1.90 -11.00
CA ALA A 112 -0.97 -3.20 -11.41
C ALA A 112 -0.41 -4.35 -10.55
N GLY A 113 0.88 -4.33 -10.24
CA GLY A 113 1.53 -5.34 -9.41
C GLY A 113 1.03 -5.33 -7.97
N ALA A 114 0.90 -4.15 -7.37
CA ALA A 114 0.37 -3.97 -6.01
C ALA A 114 -1.11 -4.40 -5.94
N PHE A 115 -1.90 -4.04 -6.93
CA PHE A 115 -3.31 -4.41 -6.99
C PHE A 115 -3.51 -5.93 -7.08
N ARG A 116 -2.73 -6.64 -7.91
CA ARG A 116 -2.74 -8.10 -7.97
C ARG A 116 -2.43 -8.75 -6.62
N LEU A 117 -1.49 -8.19 -5.85
CA LEU A 117 -1.21 -8.71 -4.51
C LEU A 117 -2.44 -8.60 -3.62
N ILE A 118 -3.10 -7.45 -3.64
CA ILE A 118 -4.27 -7.18 -2.80
C ILE A 118 -5.40 -8.14 -3.17
N GLU A 119 -5.71 -8.30 -4.46
CA GLU A 119 -6.79 -9.17 -4.95
C GLU A 119 -6.56 -10.66 -4.70
N HIS A 120 -5.31 -11.13 -4.79
CA HIS A 120 -4.99 -12.55 -4.67
C HIS A 120 -4.56 -12.99 -3.27
N THR A 121 -4.65 -12.10 -2.29
CA THR A 121 -4.31 -12.41 -0.89
C THR A 121 -5.48 -12.09 0.03
N ARG A 122 -5.44 -12.60 1.25
CA ARG A 122 -6.37 -12.17 2.30
C ARG A 122 -5.92 -10.83 2.89
N PHE A 123 -5.78 -9.82 2.03
CA PHE A 123 -5.18 -8.55 2.42
C PHE A 123 -5.93 -7.91 3.57
N TYR A 124 -7.25 -7.79 3.49
CA TYR A 124 -8.08 -7.17 4.52
C TYR A 124 -7.91 -7.82 5.90
N TYR A 125 -7.98 -9.15 5.94
CA TYR A 125 -7.78 -9.89 7.19
C TYR A 125 -6.37 -9.73 7.75
N ASN A 126 -5.36 -9.75 6.90
CA ASN A 126 -3.97 -9.60 7.33
C ASN A 126 -3.66 -8.15 7.74
N ALA A 127 -4.21 -7.16 7.02
CA ALA A 127 -4.05 -5.75 7.32
C ALA A 127 -4.72 -5.38 8.66
N ASP A 128 -5.96 -5.81 8.89
CA ASP A 128 -6.65 -5.61 10.16
C ASP A 128 -5.84 -6.16 11.35
N ARG A 129 -5.33 -7.40 11.22
CA ARG A 129 -4.48 -8.01 12.25
C ARG A 129 -3.18 -7.26 12.48
N LEU A 130 -2.51 -6.84 11.41
CA LEU A 130 -1.27 -6.08 11.51
C LEU A 130 -1.51 -4.72 12.18
N MET A 131 -2.51 -3.98 11.71
CA MET A 131 -2.86 -2.67 12.26
C MET A 131 -3.24 -2.76 13.74
N SER A 132 -3.98 -3.80 14.12
CA SER A 132 -4.33 -4.06 15.52
C SER A 132 -3.10 -4.38 16.37
N ALA A 133 -2.18 -5.20 15.86
CA ALA A 133 -0.94 -5.56 16.55
C ALA A 133 0.00 -4.35 16.74
N GLU A 134 0.02 -3.43 15.79
CA GLU A 134 0.81 -2.19 15.84
C GLU A 134 0.09 -1.05 16.55
N GLY A 135 -1.14 -1.28 17.05
CA GLY A 135 -1.93 -0.27 17.73
C GLY A 135 -2.40 0.86 16.82
N LEU A 136 -2.58 0.60 15.54
CA LEU A 136 -3.02 1.59 14.53
C LEU A 136 -4.52 1.51 14.22
N ASN A 137 -5.26 0.63 14.91
CA ASN A 137 -6.70 0.43 14.71
C ASN A 137 -7.56 1.48 15.43
N HIS A 138 -7.15 2.73 15.39
CA HIS A 138 -7.85 3.88 15.96
C HIS A 138 -7.75 5.09 15.02
N GLU A 139 -8.52 6.13 15.29
CA GLU A 139 -8.66 7.31 14.41
C GLU A 139 -7.33 7.98 14.09
N GLU A 140 -6.46 8.15 15.07
CA GLU A 140 -5.13 8.76 14.87
C GLU A 140 -4.22 7.89 13.98
N GLY A 141 -4.31 6.56 14.13
CA GLY A 141 -3.62 5.62 13.25
C GLY A 141 -4.10 5.71 11.81
N LEU A 142 -5.40 5.87 11.60
CA LEU A 142 -6.00 6.10 10.29
C LEU A 142 -5.46 7.39 9.65
N TYR A 143 -5.47 8.50 10.38
CA TYR A 143 -4.92 9.76 9.87
C TYR A 143 -3.43 9.64 9.54
N ALA A 144 -2.66 8.91 10.34
CA ALA A 144 -1.25 8.67 10.06
C ALA A 144 -1.04 7.90 8.75
N LEU A 145 -1.90 6.91 8.44
CA LEU A 145 -1.86 6.17 7.17
C LEU A 145 -2.22 7.05 5.97
N LEU A 146 -3.22 7.92 6.11
CA LEU A 146 -3.66 8.79 5.03
C LEU A 146 -2.74 10.00 4.80
N ALA A 147 -1.90 10.33 5.77
CA ALA A 147 -0.89 11.38 5.65
C ALA A 147 0.39 10.95 4.90
N LEU A 148 0.52 9.66 4.56
CA LEU A 148 1.59 9.13 3.72
C LEU A 148 1.41 9.54 2.26
#